data_d8f81d626f75ad3e64b80941bc8f91a5
#
_entry.id   d8f81d626f75ad3e64b80941bc8f91a5
#
_cell.length_a   1.000
_cell.length_b   1.000
_cell.length_c   1.000
_cell.angle_alpha   90.00
_cell.angle_beta   90.00
_cell.angle_gamma   90.00
#
_symmetry.space_group_name_H-M   'P 1'
#
loop_
_entity.id
_entity.type
_entity.pdbx_description
1 polymer ?
#
loop_
_entity_poly.entity_id
_entity_poly.type
_entity_poly.pdbx_seq_one_letter_code
_entity_poly.pdbx_strand_id
1 'polypeptide(L)'
;MNRSPFRFAALVLAASLSAPALAADDAPRVAWGKAGVSYEQYRDDGNDCAEYGLNIDISDTEAVAKLRRATQQLEAADSQFGAAASADPMDAGIRHAQEAASIRAAARPEQQLQAIKEIIFAATQQCMAEFGYVLFALTEEQRSAMAQLNKQERRTYLHSLASDGAILEQQRKPLQEG
;
A
#
# COMPACT_ATOMS: atom_id res chain seq x y z
N MET A 1 -12.92 3.86 78.87
CA MET A 1 -13.51 4.32 77.60
C MET A 1 -12.37 4.59 76.65
N ASN A 2 -12.09 3.58 75.83
CA ASN A 2 -10.88 3.59 74.99
C ASN A 2 -11.34 3.68 73.52
N ARG A 3 -11.05 4.83 72.84
CA ARG A 3 -11.38 5.05 71.42
C ARG A 3 -10.09 4.95 70.60
N SER A 4 -9.91 3.85 69.87
CA SER A 4 -8.89 3.69 68.89
C SER A 4 -9.26 4.43 67.60
N PRO A 5 -8.37 5.22 66.96
CA PRO A 5 -8.62 5.74 65.63
C PRO A 5 -8.13 4.74 64.55
N PHE A 6 -9.04 4.29 63.71
CA PHE A 6 -8.77 3.54 62.50
C PHE A 6 -8.00 4.43 61.50
N ARG A 7 -6.79 4.04 61.16
CA ARG A 7 -6.01 4.65 60.05
C ARG A 7 -6.37 3.91 58.77
N PHE A 8 -7.11 4.57 57.91
CA PHE A 8 -7.31 4.13 56.52
C PHE A 8 -6.06 4.46 55.72
N ALA A 9 -5.30 3.44 55.35
CA ALA A 9 -4.23 3.56 54.34
C ALA A 9 -4.88 3.51 52.95
N ALA A 10 -4.91 4.65 52.25
CA ALA A 10 -5.33 4.72 50.86
C ALA A 10 -4.22 4.16 49.96
N LEU A 11 -4.43 2.99 49.41
CA LEU A 11 -3.56 2.40 48.35
C LEU A 11 -3.89 3.07 47.02
N VAL A 12 -3.05 3.97 46.59
CA VAL A 12 -3.10 4.55 45.22
C VAL A 12 -2.51 3.53 44.26
N LEU A 13 -3.35 2.79 43.54
CA LEU A 13 -2.95 2.00 42.38
C LEU A 13 -2.67 2.96 41.21
N ALA A 14 -1.39 3.22 40.92
CA ALA A 14 -0.98 3.85 39.70
C ALA A 14 -1.15 2.86 38.53
N ALA A 15 -2.26 2.92 37.82
CA ALA A 15 -2.46 2.22 36.56
C ALA A 15 -1.60 2.89 35.48
N SER A 16 -0.45 2.30 35.18
CA SER A 16 0.38 2.67 34.04
C SER A 16 -0.39 2.31 32.75
N LEU A 17 -1.02 3.30 32.13
CA LEU A 17 -1.56 3.20 30.77
C LEU A 17 -0.41 3.08 29.80
N SER A 18 0.02 1.85 29.54
CA SER A 18 0.88 1.55 28.39
C SER A 18 0.04 1.79 27.13
N ALA A 19 0.19 2.94 26.50
CA ALA A 19 -0.37 3.19 25.19
C ALA A 19 0.23 2.17 24.21
N PRO A 20 -0.58 1.45 23.41
CA PRO A 20 -0.05 0.57 22.39
C PRO A 20 0.70 1.41 21.36
N ALA A 21 1.98 1.08 21.12
CA ALA A 21 2.79 1.65 20.07
C ALA A 21 2.28 1.11 18.69
N LEU A 22 1.19 1.69 18.18
CA LEU A 22 0.61 1.36 16.87
C LEU A 22 1.20 2.20 15.73
N ALA A 23 2.32 2.89 15.92
CA ALA A 23 2.85 3.82 14.93
C ALA A 23 4.08 3.33 14.13
N ALA A 24 4.59 2.14 14.38
CA ALA A 24 5.84 1.69 13.74
C ALA A 24 5.66 1.06 12.34
N ASP A 25 4.44 0.74 11.92
CA ASP A 25 4.19 -0.02 10.68
C ASP A 25 4.04 0.85 9.41
N ASP A 26 3.90 2.17 9.55
CA ASP A 26 3.69 3.11 8.42
C ASP A 26 5.00 3.63 7.77
N ALA A 27 6.16 3.37 8.36
CA ALA A 27 7.43 3.79 7.77
C ALA A 27 7.87 2.78 6.69
N PRO A 28 8.31 3.24 5.50
CA PRO A 28 8.74 2.34 4.44
C PRO A 28 9.93 1.49 4.90
N ARG A 29 9.96 0.23 4.46
CA ARG A 29 11.08 -0.68 4.74
C ARG A 29 12.24 -0.48 3.78
N VAL A 30 11.93 0.01 2.58
CA VAL A 30 12.89 0.31 1.52
C VAL A 30 12.61 1.68 0.94
N ALA A 31 13.64 2.32 0.41
CA ALA A 31 13.52 3.60 -0.27
C ALA A 31 14.53 3.68 -1.43
N TRP A 32 14.32 4.64 -2.31
CA TRP A 32 15.25 4.97 -3.37
C TRP A 32 16.22 6.05 -2.92
N GLY A 33 17.48 5.96 -3.35
CA GLY A 33 18.48 6.97 -3.04
C GLY A 33 19.51 7.11 -4.14
N LYS A 34 20.10 8.31 -4.24
CA LYS A 34 21.16 8.65 -5.18
C LYS A 34 22.10 9.60 -4.46
N ALA A 35 23.36 9.23 -4.35
CA ALA A 35 24.36 10.00 -3.62
C ALA A 35 24.44 11.44 -4.11
N GLY A 36 24.38 12.40 -3.20
CA GLY A 36 24.51 13.83 -3.49
C GLY A 36 23.33 14.48 -4.23
N VAL A 37 22.20 13.76 -4.44
CA VAL A 37 21.01 14.33 -5.07
C VAL A 37 20.41 15.45 -4.20
N SER A 38 20.00 16.57 -4.80
CA SER A 38 19.25 17.60 -4.09
C SER A 38 17.83 17.14 -3.75
N TYR A 39 17.21 17.76 -2.74
CA TYR A 39 15.82 17.43 -2.39
C TYR A 39 14.84 17.70 -3.53
N GLU A 40 15.06 18.77 -4.27
CA GLU A 40 14.23 19.17 -5.40
C GLU A 40 14.33 18.14 -6.53
N GLN A 41 15.55 17.77 -6.92
CA GLN A 41 15.80 16.75 -7.94
C GLN A 41 15.24 15.38 -7.51
N TYR A 42 15.46 14.98 -6.26
CA TYR A 42 14.90 13.72 -5.71
C TYR A 42 13.38 13.64 -5.84
N ARG A 43 12.72 14.76 -5.53
CA ARG A 43 11.25 14.85 -5.61
C ARG A 43 10.78 14.80 -7.06
N ASP A 44 11.43 15.55 -7.95
CA ASP A 44 11.02 15.71 -9.34
C ASP A 44 11.26 14.39 -10.11
N ASP A 45 12.43 13.77 -9.96
CA ASP A 45 12.72 12.44 -10.53
C ASP A 45 11.72 11.39 -10.03
N GLY A 46 11.37 11.41 -8.74
CA GLY A 46 10.38 10.51 -8.17
C GLY A 46 8.97 10.71 -8.73
N ASN A 47 8.56 11.96 -8.97
CA ASN A 47 7.28 12.27 -9.61
C ASN A 47 7.25 11.83 -11.07
N ASP A 48 8.30 12.12 -11.83
CA ASP A 48 8.42 11.74 -13.25
C ASP A 48 8.34 10.21 -13.40
N CYS A 49 9.04 9.47 -12.55
CA CYS A 49 8.98 8.01 -12.59
C CYS A 49 7.63 7.44 -12.12
N ALA A 50 6.96 8.08 -11.17
CA ALA A 50 5.61 7.68 -10.77
C ALA A 50 4.62 7.94 -11.91
N GLU A 51 4.71 9.08 -12.59
CA GLU A 51 3.88 9.39 -13.76
C GLU A 51 4.16 8.41 -14.91
N TYR A 52 5.42 8.10 -15.19
CA TYR A 52 5.79 7.09 -16.17
C TYR A 52 5.13 5.74 -15.85
N GLY A 53 5.26 5.24 -14.62
CA GLY A 53 4.64 3.97 -14.21
C GLY A 53 3.12 3.96 -14.34
N LEU A 54 2.44 5.09 -14.04
CA LEU A 54 0.98 5.20 -14.17
C LEU A 54 0.50 5.28 -15.63
N ASN A 55 1.35 5.70 -16.55
CA ASN A 55 1.00 5.90 -17.97
C ASN A 55 1.44 4.74 -18.87
N ILE A 56 2.03 3.66 -18.32
CA ILE A 56 2.35 2.48 -19.13
C ILE A 56 1.09 1.83 -19.69
N ASP A 57 1.19 1.29 -20.90
CA ASP A 57 0.09 0.54 -21.50
C ASP A 57 0.01 -0.86 -20.87
N ILE A 58 -1.09 -1.11 -20.17
CA ILE A 58 -1.41 -2.40 -19.55
C ILE A 58 -2.54 -3.15 -20.25
N SER A 59 -3.03 -2.62 -21.40
CA SER A 59 -4.23 -3.14 -22.09
C SER A 59 -4.12 -4.61 -22.50
N ASP A 60 -2.91 -5.07 -22.82
CA ASP A 60 -2.62 -6.43 -23.28
C ASP A 60 -2.25 -7.39 -22.15
N THR A 61 -2.30 -6.95 -20.89
CA THR A 61 -1.99 -7.83 -19.76
C THR A 61 -3.10 -8.85 -19.49
N GLU A 62 -2.72 -10.02 -18.98
CA GLU A 62 -3.68 -11.05 -18.59
C GLU A 62 -4.67 -10.56 -17.54
N ALA A 63 -4.22 -9.71 -16.61
CA ALA A 63 -5.06 -9.13 -15.56
C ALA A 63 -6.17 -8.28 -16.15
N VAL A 64 -5.86 -7.36 -17.08
CA VAL A 64 -6.85 -6.53 -17.77
C VAL A 64 -7.78 -7.39 -18.63
N ALA A 65 -7.26 -8.39 -19.35
CA ALA A 65 -8.07 -9.30 -20.15
C ALA A 65 -9.08 -10.10 -19.29
N LYS A 66 -8.71 -10.54 -18.09
CA LYS A 66 -9.62 -11.20 -17.15
C LYS A 66 -10.71 -10.27 -16.64
N LEU A 67 -10.35 -9.05 -16.24
CA LEU A 67 -11.33 -8.07 -15.80
C LEU A 67 -12.30 -7.69 -16.90
N ARG A 68 -11.82 -7.46 -18.12
CA ARG A 68 -12.64 -7.17 -19.30
C ARG A 68 -13.63 -8.28 -19.59
N ARG A 69 -13.20 -9.55 -19.57
CA ARG A 69 -14.09 -10.69 -19.75
C ARG A 69 -15.18 -10.77 -18.69
N ALA A 70 -14.82 -10.54 -17.42
CA ALA A 70 -15.79 -10.53 -16.33
C ALA A 70 -16.83 -9.41 -16.50
N THR A 71 -16.43 -8.21 -16.92
CA THR A 71 -17.34 -7.11 -17.23
C THR A 71 -18.32 -7.50 -18.35
N GLN A 72 -17.82 -8.06 -19.44
CA GLN A 72 -18.69 -8.52 -20.54
C GLN A 72 -19.69 -9.61 -20.11
N GLN A 73 -19.27 -10.53 -19.25
CA GLN A 73 -20.16 -11.56 -18.70
C GLN A 73 -21.24 -10.96 -17.79
N LEU A 74 -20.87 -9.98 -16.94
CA LEU A 74 -21.85 -9.26 -16.10
C LEU A 74 -22.86 -8.49 -16.94
N GLU A 75 -22.41 -7.78 -17.97
CA GLU A 75 -23.29 -7.06 -18.91
C GLU A 75 -24.25 -8.01 -19.64
N ALA A 76 -23.79 -9.20 -20.04
CA ALA A 76 -24.64 -10.22 -20.64
C ALA A 76 -25.67 -10.77 -19.64
N ALA A 77 -25.28 -11.02 -18.38
CA ALA A 77 -26.18 -11.47 -17.33
C ALA A 77 -27.25 -10.42 -17.01
N ASP A 78 -26.87 -9.13 -16.94
CA ASP A 78 -27.79 -8.02 -16.74
C ASP A 78 -28.84 -7.92 -17.89
N SER A 79 -28.38 -8.10 -19.12
CA SER A 79 -29.28 -8.12 -20.30
C SER A 79 -30.30 -9.27 -20.26
N GLN A 80 -29.86 -10.46 -19.84
CA GLN A 80 -30.73 -11.63 -19.70
C GLN A 80 -31.70 -11.47 -18.53
N PHE A 81 -31.27 -10.86 -17.43
CA PHE A 81 -32.15 -10.56 -16.29
C PHE A 81 -33.33 -9.71 -16.67
N GLY A 82 -33.15 -8.64 -17.46
CA GLY A 82 -34.21 -7.77 -17.92
C GLY A 82 -35.33 -8.53 -18.65
N ALA A 83 -35.01 -9.51 -19.45
CA ALA A 83 -35.95 -10.38 -20.13
C ALA A 83 -36.67 -11.36 -19.19
N ALA A 84 -35.92 -11.99 -18.27
CA ALA A 84 -36.45 -13.01 -17.36
C ALA A 84 -37.33 -12.42 -16.24
N ALA A 85 -37.02 -11.22 -15.75
CA ALA A 85 -37.74 -10.53 -14.68
C ALA A 85 -39.20 -10.19 -15.05
N SER A 86 -39.55 -10.15 -16.33
CA SER A 86 -40.92 -9.94 -16.78
C SER A 86 -41.86 -11.12 -16.47
N ALA A 87 -41.32 -12.34 -16.30
CA ALA A 87 -42.11 -13.56 -16.03
C ALA A 87 -42.15 -13.89 -14.53
N ASP A 88 -41.02 -13.91 -13.85
CA ASP A 88 -40.89 -14.16 -12.41
C ASP A 88 -39.74 -13.29 -11.83
N PRO A 89 -40.05 -12.09 -11.32
CA PRO A 89 -39.02 -11.17 -10.84
C PRO A 89 -38.19 -11.70 -9.67
N MET A 90 -38.78 -12.46 -8.75
CA MET A 90 -38.10 -12.93 -7.56
C MET A 90 -37.08 -14.03 -7.89
N ASP A 91 -37.51 -15.05 -8.62
CA ASP A 91 -36.64 -16.16 -9.01
C ASP A 91 -35.55 -15.70 -10.01
N ALA A 92 -35.89 -14.81 -10.95
CA ALA A 92 -34.92 -14.18 -11.83
C ALA A 92 -33.87 -13.39 -11.06
N GLY A 93 -34.27 -12.62 -10.03
CA GLY A 93 -33.36 -11.86 -9.18
C GLY A 93 -32.37 -12.75 -8.40
N ILE A 94 -32.84 -13.86 -7.86
CA ILE A 94 -31.97 -14.83 -7.14
C ILE A 94 -30.94 -15.44 -8.11
N ARG A 95 -31.37 -15.90 -9.27
CA ARG A 95 -30.45 -16.48 -10.28
C ARG A 95 -29.42 -15.47 -10.76
N HIS A 96 -29.83 -14.27 -11.08
CA HIS A 96 -28.95 -13.18 -11.50
C HIS A 96 -27.90 -12.87 -10.41
N ALA A 97 -28.31 -12.75 -9.14
CA ALA A 97 -27.39 -12.49 -8.03
C ALA A 97 -26.35 -13.62 -7.87
N GLN A 98 -26.77 -14.89 -8.00
CA GLN A 98 -25.88 -16.05 -7.95
C GLN A 98 -24.89 -16.07 -9.11
N GLU A 99 -25.36 -15.79 -10.33
CA GLU A 99 -24.52 -15.71 -11.52
C GLU A 99 -23.50 -14.59 -11.42
N ALA A 100 -23.91 -13.38 -11.06
CA ALA A 100 -23.03 -12.26 -10.85
C ALA A 100 -21.99 -12.52 -9.76
N ALA A 101 -22.37 -13.19 -8.66
CA ALA A 101 -21.44 -13.60 -7.62
C ALA A 101 -20.40 -14.60 -8.13
N SER A 102 -20.80 -15.59 -8.95
CA SER A 102 -19.90 -16.59 -9.53
C SER A 102 -18.91 -15.96 -10.52
N ILE A 103 -19.36 -15.03 -11.35
CA ILE A 103 -18.50 -14.28 -12.30
C ILE A 103 -17.44 -13.47 -11.54
N ARG A 104 -17.83 -12.73 -10.49
CA ARG A 104 -16.89 -11.97 -9.66
C ARG A 104 -15.90 -12.89 -8.96
N ALA A 105 -16.36 -14.00 -8.39
CA ALA A 105 -15.48 -14.96 -7.73
C ALA A 105 -14.45 -15.57 -8.70
N ALA A 106 -14.86 -15.89 -9.93
CA ALA A 106 -13.98 -16.43 -10.96
C ALA A 106 -12.95 -15.39 -11.46
N ALA A 107 -13.34 -14.12 -11.58
CA ALA A 107 -12.48 -13.04 -12.02
C ALA A 107 -11.38 -12.69 -11.01
N ARG A 108 -11.62 -12.88 -9.70
CA ARG A 108 -10.70 -12.56 -8.60
C ARG A 108 -10.14 -11.13 -8.73
N PRO A 109 -10.98 -10.10 -8.72
CA PRO A 109 -10.60 -8.74 -9.07
C PRO A 109 -9.45 -8.20 -8.20
N GLU A 110 -9.38 -8.58 -6.92
CA GLU A 110 -8.31 -8.17 -6.02
C GLU A 110 -6.95 -8.69 -6.48
N GLN A 111 -6.89 -9.93 -6.97
CA GLN A 111 -5.66 -10.52 -7.51
C GLN A 111 -5.24 -9.83 -8.82
N GLN A 112 -6.21 -9.52 -9.69
CA GLN A 112 -5.90 -8.81 -10.93
C GLN A 112 -5.40 -7.38 -10.66
N LEU A 113 -6.02 -6.67 -9.70
CA LEU A 113 -5.56 -5.35 -9.28
C LEU A 113 -4.16 -5.40 -8.66
N GLN A 114 -3.85 -6.46 -7.90
CA GLN A 114 -2.51 -6.65 -7.37
C GLN A 114 -1.48 -6.87 -8.48
N ALA A 115 -1.78 -7.71 -9.47
CA ALA A 115 -0.92 -7.92 -10.63
C ALA A 115 -0.68 -6.62 -11.43
N ILE A 116 -1.71 -5.79 -11.61
CA ILE A 116 -1.59 -4.47 -12.25
C ILE A 116 -0.67 -3.55 -11.43
N LYS A 117 -0.84 -3.51 -10.11
CA LYS A 117 0.04 -2.71 -9.23
C LYS A 117 1.49 -3.14 -9.32
N GLU A 118 1.76 -4.44 -9.42
CA GLU A 118 3.11 -4.97 -9.56
C GLU A 118 3.75 -4.52 -10.87
N ILE A 119 3.01 -4.52 -11.99
CA ILE A 119 3.48 -4.04 -13.27
C ILE A 119 3.82 -2.53 -13.21
N ILE A 120 2.93 -1.71 -12.66
CA ILE A 120 3.14 -0.27 -12.48
C ILE A 120 4.37 -0.02 -11.59
N PHE A 121 4.48 -0.76 -10.51
CA PHE A 121 5.61 -0.64 -9.59
C PHE A 121 6.93 -1.03 -10.24
N ALA A 122 6.97 -2.12 -11.02
CA ALA A 122 8.15 -2.53 -11.75
C ALA A 122 8.61 -1.47 -12.76
N ALA A 123 7.68 -0.86 -13.50
CA ALA A 123 8.00 0.23 -14.43
C ALA A 123 8.55 1.47 -13.70
N THR A 124 7.96 1.84 -12.57
CA THR A 124 8.47 2.93 -11.71
C THR A 124 9.88 2.62 -11.21
N GLN A 125 10.13 1.37 -10.78
CA GLN A 125 11.44 0.93 -10.31
C GLN A 125 12.49 1.01 -11.42
N GLN A 126 12.14 0.58 -12.62
CA GLN A 126 13.03 0.65 -13.78
C GLN A 126 13.41 2.09 -14.10
N CYS A 127 12.44 3.00 -14.16
CA CYS A 127 12.67 4.43 -14.37
C CYS A 127 13.63 5.01 -13.31
N MET A 128 13.40 4.73 -12.02
CA MET A 128 14.29 5.19 -10.95
C MET A 128 15.71 4.66 -11.11
N ALA A 129 15.86 3.40 -11.53
CA ALA A 129 17.17 2.81 -11.79
C ALA A 129 17.88 3.48 -12.99
N GLU A 130 17.15 3.80 -14.06
CA GLU A 130 17.66 4.52 -15.23
C GLU A 130 18.13 5.93 -14.87
N PHE A 131 17.48 6.60 -13.91
CA PHE A 131 17.94 7.87 -13.35
C PHE A 131 19.13 7.73 -12.40
N GLY A 132 19.64 6.52 -12.18
CA GLY A 132 20.80 6.21 -11.35
C GLY A 132 20.50 6.12 -9.86
N TYR A 133 19.25 5.95 -9.48
CA TYR A 133 18.87 5.65 -8.11
C TYR A 133 19.13 4.18 -7.79
N VAL A 134 19.40 3.91 -6.53
CA VAL A 134 19.54 2.56 -5.98
C VAL A 134 18.50 2.33 -4.89
N LEU A 135 18.00 1.10 -4.81
CA LEU A 135 17.12 0.71 -3.71
C LEU A 135 17.96 0.44 -2.46
N PHE A 136 17.57 0.96 -1.31
CA PHE A 136 18.22 0.67 -0.02
C PHE A 136 17.19 0.36 1.07
N ALA A 137 17.61 -0.47 2.04
CA ALA A 137 16.74 -0.85 3.16
C ALA A 137 16.97 0.12 4.33
N LEU A 138 15.88 0.62 4.91
CA LEU A 138 15.96 1.39 6.15
C LEU A 138 16.14 0.45 7.34
N THR A 139 17.04 0.82 8.26
CA THR A 139 17.20 0.10 9.53
C THR A 139 16.01 0.31 10.44
N GLU A 140 15.89 -0.50 11.48
CA GLU A 140 14.80 -0.37 12.47
C GLU A 140 14.88 0.97 13.19
N GLU A 141 16.09 1.44 13.54
CA GLU A 141 16.33 2.72 14.17
C GLU A 141 15.87 3.89 13.28
N GLN A 142 16.19 3.82 11.98
CA GLN A 142 15.77 4.84 10.99
C GLN A 142 14.25 4.87 10.85
N ARG A 143 13.61 3.70 10.79
CA ARG A 143 12.14 3.60 10.74
C ARG A 143 11.48 4.12 12.01
N SER A 144 12.01 3.76 13.17
CA SER A 144 11.52 4.25 14.46
C SER A 144 11.67 5.77 14.60
N ALA A 145 12.80 6.34 14.15
CA ALA A 145 12.99 7.78 14.10
C ALA A 145 11.96 8.46 13.19
N MET A 146 11.73 7.91 11.98
CA MET A 146 10.73 8.45 11.05
C MET A 146 9.30 8.42 11.61
N ALA A 147 8.94 7.40 12.39
CA ALA A 147 7.61 7.28 12.96
C ALA A 147 7.24 8.42 13.93
N GLN A 148 8.26 9.05 14.54
CA GLN A 148 8.08 10.15 15.50
C GLN A 148 8.04 11.54 14.84
N LEU A 149 8.35 11.63 13.54
CA LEU A 149 8.43 12.89 12.80
C LEU A 149 7.08 13.24 12.17
N ASN A 150 6.80 14.54 12.05
CA ASN A 150 5.69 15.01 11.22
C ASN A 150 5.98 14.79 9.73
N LYS A 151 4.96 14.98 8.88
CA LYS A 151 5.05 14.68 7.44
C LYS A 151 6.19 15.40 6.73
N GLN A 152 6.45 16.67 7.08
CA GLN A 152 7.51 17.46 6.45
C GLN A 152 8.90 17.02 6.93
N GLU A 153 9.06 16.85 8.24
CA GLU A 153 10.30 16.37 8.84
C GLU A 153 10.68 14.99 8.33
N ARG A 154 9.69 14.09 8.19
CA ARG A 154 9.87 12.74 7.64
C ARG A 154 10.42 12.76 6.22
N ARG A 155 9.93 13.67 5.37
CA ARG A 155 10.44 13.84 4.00
C ARG A 155 11.89 14.31 3.99
N THR A 156 12.22 15.31 4.82
CA THR A 156 13.59 15.84 4.93
C THR A 156 14.54 14.77 5.47
N TYR A 157 14.12 14.04 6.49
CA TYR A 157 14.91 12.96 7.06
C TYR A 157 15.15 11.82 6.06
N LEU A 158 14.10 11.38 5.35
CA LEU A 158 14.25 10.35 4.30
C LEU A 158 15.22 10.81 3.21
N HIS A 159 15.11 12.05 2.76
CA HIS A 159 16.03 12.61 1.78
C HIS A 159 17.48 12.65 2.30
N SER A 160 17.72 12.98 3.57
CA SER A 160 19.08 12.96 4.13
C SER A 160 19.70 11.56 4.07
N LEU A 161 18.91 10.50 4.30
CA LEU A 161 19.37 9.11 4.13
C LEU A 161 19.57 8.76 2.64
N ALA A 162 18.63 9.18 1.80
CA ALA A 162 18.60 8.87 0.36
C ALA A 162 19.72 9.56 -0.43
N SER A 163 20.29 10.65 0.08
CA SER A 163 21.41 11.38 -0.54
C SER A 163 22.79 11.04 0.03
N ASP A 164 22.85 10.24 1.10
CA ASP A 164 24.10 9.83 1.76
C ASP A 164 24.71 8.60 1.06
N GLY A 165 25.84 8.80 0.36
CA GLY A 165 26.53 7.73 -0.35
C GLY A 165 27.00 6.57 0.54
N ALA A 166 27.39 6.82 1.78
CA ALA A 166 27.84 5.77 2.70
C ALA A 166 26.66 4.88 3.16
N ILE A 167 25.50 5.49 3.43
CA ILE A 167 24.27 4.77 3.76
C ILE A 167 23.84 3.91 2.57
N LEU A 168 23.84 4.47 1.37
CA LEU A 168 23.43 3.76 0.15
C LEU A 168 24.33 2.57 -0.15
N GLU A 169 25.63 2.68 0.10
CA GLU A 169 26.55 1.57 -0.08
C GLU A 169 26.32 0.44 0.94
N GLN A 170 26.13 0.78 2.21
CA GLN A 170 25.94 -0.19 3.29
C GLN A 170 24.56 -0.88 3.25
N GLN A 171 23.53 -0.18 2.82
CA GLN A 171 22.14 -0.63 2.92
C GLN A 171 21.51 -0.99 1.56
N ARG A 172 22.33 -1.05 0.51
CA ARG A 172 21.89 -1.36 -0.86
C ARG A 172 21.14 -2.69 -0.93
N LYS A 173 20.03 -2.69 -1.66
CA LYS A 173 19.26 -3.88 -1.99
C LYS A 173 19.32 -4.14 -3.49
N PRO A 174 19.41 -5.40 -3.94
CA PRO A 174 19.20 -5.72 -5.34
C PRO A 174 17.76 -5.39 -5.74
N LEU A 175 17.57 -4.95 -6.99
CA LEU A 175 16.25 -4.93 -7.59
C LEU A 175 15.72 -6.36 -7.62
N GLN A 176 14.47 -6.57 -7.22
CA GLN A 176 13.82 -7.85 -7.41
C GLN A 176 13.53 -7.98 -8.91
N GLU A 177 14.19 -8.93 -9.56
CA GLU A 177 13.82 -9.36 -10.91
C GLU A 177 12.43 -9.98 -10.80
N GLY A 178 11.43 -9.33 -11.42
CA GLY A 178 10.06 -9.77 -11.49
C GLY A 178 9.85 -10.88 -12.53
#